data_c74bd8162aeef4491b408745f206fecf
#
_entry.id   c74bd8162aeef4491b408745f206fecf
#
_cell.length_a   1.000
_cell.length_b   1.000
_cell.length_c   1.000
_cell.angle_alpha   90.00
_cell.angle_beta   90.00
_cell.angle_gamma   90.00
#
_symmetry.space_group_name_H-M   'P 1'
#
loop_
_entity.id
_entity.type
_entity.pdbx_description
1 polymer ?
#
loop_
_entity_poly.entity_id
_entity_poly.type
_entity_poly.pdbx_seq_one_letter_code
_entity_poly.pdbx_strand_id
1 'polypeptide(L)' 'MTFGQFVKVFMTDAGMNQRELAEKMGISTPVMCDILTNKRGFTTKQAKRCEEIFGVPAVIFMMMYDLKKLEEE' A
#
# COMPACT_ATOMS: atom_id res chain seq x y z
N MET A 1 2.81 -9.74 10.10
CA MET A 1 2.60 -9.32 8.69
C MET A 1 3.09 -7.89 8.51
N THR A 2 3.90 -7.63 7.50
CA THR A 2 4.35 -6.28 7.20
C THR A 2 3.27 -5.53 6.42
N PHE A 3 3.39 -4.20 6.36
CA PHE A 3 2.47 -3.40 5.56
C PHE A 3 2.49 -3.82 4.09
N GLY A 4 3.69 -4.06 3.54
CA GLY A 4 3.82 -4.51 2.15
C GLY A 4 3.14 -5.84 1.90
N GLN A 5 3.26 -6.78 2.83
CA GLN A 5 2.57 -8.07 2.74
C GLN A 5 1.06 -7.89 2.78
N PHE A 6 0.59 -6.99 3.63
CA PHE A 6 -0.84 -6.67 3.73
C PHE A 6 -1.38 -6.17 2.39
N VAL A 7 -0.69 -5.20 1.78
CA VAL A 7 -1.09 -4.67 0.47
C VAL A 7 -1.04 -5.74 -0.60
N LYS A 8 -0.02 -6.61 -0.56
CA LYS A 8 0.13 -7.68 -1.55
C LYS A 8 -1.02 -8.69 -1.51
N VAL A 9 -1.66 -8.88 -0.36
CA VAL A 9 -2.84 -9.76 -0.27
C VAL A 9 -3.94 -9.23 -1.19
N PHE A 10 -4.19 -7.92 -1.17
CA PHE A 10 -5.21 -7.32 -2.03
C PHE A 10 -4.79 -7.33 -3.51
N MET A 11 -3.50 -7.13 -3.78
CA MET A 11 -2.97 -7.20 -5.14
C MET A 11 -3.19 -8.60 -5.73
N THR A 12 -2.85 -9.62 -4.96
CA THR A 12 -3.00 -11.02 -5.38
C THR A 12 -4.46 -11.34 -5.64
N ASP A 13 -5.33 -10.93 -4.73
CA ASP A 13 -6.77 -11.16 -4.87
C ASP A 13 -7.34 -10.48 -6.13
N ALA A 14 -6.80 -9.31 -6.48
CA ALA A 14 -7.22 -8.56 -7.66
C ALA A 14 -6.52 -9.00 -8.95
N GLY A 15 -5.61 -9.97 -8.86
CA GLY A 15 -4.82 -10.40 -10.02
C GLY A 15 -3.88 -9.33 -10.54
N MET A 16 -3.37 -8.49 -9.66
CA MET A 16 -2.61 -7.29 -10.00
C MET A 16 -1.15 -7.43 -9.58
N ASN A 17 -0.22 -7.01 -10.44
CA ASN A 17 1.18 -6.96 -10.08
C ASN A 17 1.57 -5.55 -9.59
N GLN A 18 2.80 -5.41 -9.10
CA GLN A 18 3.29 -4.16 -8.53
C GLN A 18 3.30 -3.02 -9.55
N ARG A 19 3.64 -3.30 -10.79
CA ARG A 19 3.66 -2.31 -11.87
C ARG A 19 2.26 -1.77 -12.14
N GLU A 20 1.28 -2.66 -12.19
CA GLU A 20 -0.11 -2.28 -12.41
C GLU A 20 -0.64 -1.43 -11.25
N LEU A 21 -0.28 -1.79 -10.03
CA LEU A 21 -0.67 -1.00 -8.86
C LEU A 21 -0.04 0.39 -8.93
N ALA A 22 1.24 0.48 -9.28
CA ALA A 22 1.93 1.77 -9.41
C ALA A 22 1.22 2.66 -10.43
N GLU A 23 0.84 2.10 -11.57
CA GLU A 23 0.11 2.84 -12.62
C GLU A 23 -1.21 3.38 -12.08
N LYS A 24 -1.96 2.56 -11.36
CA LYS A 24 -3.26 2.96 -10.79
C LYS A 24 -3.08 4.00 -9.68
N MET A 25 -1.97 3.95 -8.96
CA MET A 25 -1.64 4.92 -7.93
C MET A 25 -1.09 6.24 -8.50
N GLY A 26 -0.73 6.26 -9.79
CA GLY A 26 -0.15 7.44 -10.42
C GLY A 26 1.28 7.70 -10.00
N ILE A 27 2.03 6.66 -9.65
CA ILE A 27 3.44 6.75 -9.22
C ILE A 27 4.28 5.76 -10.02
N SER A 28 5.61 5.92 -9.94
CA SER A 28 6.53 5.01 -10.63
C SER A 28 6.64 3.68 -9.90
N THR A 29 7.03 2.64 -10.62
CA THR A 29 7.24 1.32 -10.02
C THR A 29 8.30 1.34 -8.91
N PRO A 30 9.45 2.02 -9.06
CA PRO A 30 10.42 2.12 -7.97
C PRO A 30 9.85 2.80 -6.72
N VAL A 31 9.03 3.85 -6.89
CA VAL A 31 8.38 4.52 -5.76
C VAL A 31 7.42 3.57 -5.06
N MET A 32 6.64 2.80 -5.82
CA MET A 32 5.73 1.81 -5.26
C MET A 32 6.50 0.75 -4.47
N CYS A 33 7.62 0.28 -5.02
CA CYS A 33 8.49 -0.68 -4.34
C CYS A 33 8.98 -0.12 -3.01
N ASP A 34 9.41 1.14 -2.99
CA ASP A 34 9.88 1.79 -1.77
C ASP A 34 8.80 1.91 -0.70
N ILE A 35 7.57 2.17 -1.12
CA ILE A 35 6.43 2.21 -0.20
C ILE A 35 6.18 0.83 0.40
N LEU A 36 6.18 -0.21 -0.43
CA LEU A 36 5.90 -1.59 0.00
C LEU A 36 7.03 -2.18 0.85
N THR A 37 8.25 -1.69 0.69
CA THR A 37 9.41 -2.16 1.45
C THR A 37 9.79 -1.22 2.59
N ASN A 38 8.95 -0.22 2.85
CA ASN A 38 9.10 0.69 3.99
C ASN A 38 10.27 1.69 3.87
N LYS A 39 10.74 1.92 2.68
CA LYS A 39 11.78 2.92 2.43
C LYS A 39 11.21 4.31 2.23
N ARG A 40 9.90 4.41 2.06
CA ARG A 40 9.20 5.67 1.83
C ARG A 40 7.86 5.65 2.58
N GLY A 41 7.46 6.78 3.13
CA GLY A 41 6.21 6.89 3.87
C GLY A 41 4.97 6.66 3.00
N PHE A 42 3.92 6.15 3.63
CA PHE A 42 2.61 5.95 3.00
C PHE A 42 1.68 7.07 3.48
N THR A 43 1.14 7.84 2.56
CA THR A 43 0.34 9.03 2.88
C THR A 43 -1.16 8.73 2.88
N THR A 44 -1.93 9.63 3.51
CA THR A 44 -3.39 9.56 3.49
C THR A 44 -3.93 9.60 2.06
N LYS A 45 -3.31 10.40 1.20
CA LYS A 45 -3.70 10.50 -0.21
C LYS A 45 -3.54 9.15 -0.91
N GLN A 46 -2.44 8.44 -0.62
CA GLN A 46 -2.20 7.12 -1.16
C GLN A 46 -3.19 6.09 -0.61
N ALA A 47 -3.53 6.21 0.67
CA ALA A 47 -4.54 5.34 1.29
C ALA A 47 -5.90 5.50 0.63
N LYS A 48 -6.29 6.73 0.31
CA LYS A 48 -7.55 6.99 -0.39
C LYS A 48 -7.52 6.42 -1.80
N ARG A 49 -6.38 6.46 -2.45
CA ARG A 49 -6.23 5.87 -3.78
C ARG A 49 -6.38 4.35 -3.70
N CYS A 50 -5.78 3.72 -2.68
CA CYS A 50 -5.94 2.28 -2.45
C CYS A 50 -7.41 1.91 -2.21
N GLU A 51 -8.15 2.76 -1.49
CA GLU A 51 -9.59 2.54 -1.29
C GLU A 51 -10.32 2.49 -2.62
N GLU A 52 -10.02 3.41 -3.54
CA GLU A 52 -10.63 3.44 -4.86
C GLU A 52 -10.27 2.20 -5.68
N ILE A 53 -9.04 1.73 -5.56
CA ILE A 53 -8.55 0.59 -6.35
C ILE A 53 -9.10 -0.74 -5.82
N PHE A 54 -9.07 -0.94 -4.51
CA PHE A 54 -9.39 -2.23 -3.89
C PHE A 54 -10.78 -2.29 -3.24
N GLY A 55 -11.45 -1.16 -3.07
CA GLY A 55 -12.76 -1.13 -2.41
C GLY A 55 -12.68 -1.36 -0.90
N VAL A 56 -11.50 -1.14 -0.31
CA VAL A 56 -11.27 -1.29 1.14
C VAL A 56 -11.11 0.10 1.74
N PRO A 57 -11.77 0.42 2.86
CA PRO A 57 -11.69 1.75 3.46
C PRO A 57 -10.25 2.22 3.68
N ALA A 58 -9.98 3.47 3.33
CA ALA A 58 -8.63 4.05 3.46
C ALA A 58 -8.09 3.94 4.88
N VAL A 59 -8.96 4.04 5.88
CA VAL A 59 -8.57 3.94 7.30
C VAL A 59 -7.91 2.60 7.62
N ILE A 60 -8.32 1.52 6.95
CA ILE A 60 -7.75 0.19 7.16
C ILE A 60 -6.26 0.19 6.74
N PHE A 61 -5.96 0.79 5.59
CA PHE A 61 -4.56 0.89 5.13
C PHE A 61 -3.73 1.76 6.07
N MET A 62 -4.29 2.86 6.54
CA MET A 62 -3.57 3.74 7.47
C MET A 62 -3.33 3.06 8.82
N MET A 63 -4.31 2.33 9.33
CA MET A 63 -4.16 1.58 10.58
C MET A 63 -3.05 0.54 10.48
N MET A 64 -3.02 -0.20 9.39
CA MET A 64 -1.97 -1.22 9.19
C MET A 64 -0.60 -0.59 9.06
N TYR A 65 -0.51 0.56 8.41
CA TYR A 65 0.74 1.29 8.29
C TYR A 65 1.22 1.81 9.67
N ASP A 66 0.31 2.38 10.45
CA ASP A 66 0.63 2.89 11.78
C ASP A 66 1.06 1.78 12.75
N LEU A 67 0.38 0.63 12.70
CA LEU A 67 0.76 -0.53 13.51
C LEU A 67 2.19 -0.97 13.22
N LYS A 68 2.57 -0.91 11.95
CA LYS A 68 3.93 -1.24 11.54
C LYS A 68 4.96 -0.28 12.14
N LYS A 69 4.64 1.01 12.18
CA LYS A 69 5.53 2.00 12.80
C LYS A 69 5.76 1.68 14.27
N LEU A 70 4.72 1.24 14.97
CA LEU A 70 4.83 0.86 16.38
C LEU A 70 5.72 -0.36 16.57
N GLU A 71 5.67 -1.31 15.64
CA GLU A 71 6.51 -2.51 15.68
C GLU A 71 7.99 -2.20 15.48
N GLU A 72 8.31 -1.13 14.74
CA GLU A 72 9.69 -0.74 14.47
C GLU A 72 10.33 0.04 15.62
N GLU A 73 9.54 0.59 16.51
CA GLU A 73 10.03 1.32 17.68
C GLU A 73 10.30 0.37 18.86
#